data_26d58c50def531bc2f0f4b7047164606
#
_entry.id   26d58c50def531bc2f0f4b7047164606
#
_cell.length_a   1.000
_cell.length_b   1.000
_cell.length_c   1.000
_cell.angle_alpha   90.00
_cell.angle_beta   90.00
_cell.angle_gamma   90.00
#
_symmetry.space_group_name_H-M   'P 1'
#
loop_
_entity.id
_entity.type
_entity.pdbx_description
1 polymer ?
#
loop_
_entity_poly.entity_id
_entity_poly.type
_entity_poly.pdbx_seq_one_letter_code
_entity_poly.pdbx_strand_id
1 'polypeptide(L)'
;STLMRSSAASDVYKRQVHPGHGNYSGTLLNAIAYYLRDEQHFDPSDPRLGLVHRIDKDTSGLLVIAKTPEAKSNLGLQFYHHTTKRCYRAVVWGQFQEDEGTVVGNIGRSPKDRLQMTVFPEGDQGKHAVTHYRVLERLGYVTLVECRLETGRTHQIRVHMKHIGHTLFNDERYGGHEILKGTTFSKYKQFVQNCFTICPRQALHAKTLGFVHPSTGKELFFDSEIPADMQELIDKWLSLI
;
A
#
# COMPACT_ATOMS: atom_id res chain seq x y z
N SER A 1 -2.71 5.81 -21.33
CA SER A 1 -2.56 5.25 -19.98
C SER A 1 -3.82 4.50 -19.59
N THR A 2 -3.68 3.29 -19.11
CA THR A 2 -4.79 2.49 -18.62
C THR A 2 -4.71 2.42 -17.12
N LEU A 3 -5.76 2.83 -16.45
CA LEU A 3 -5.92 2.65 -15.02
C LEU A 3 -6.50 1.26 -14.79
N MET A 4 -5.79 0.41 -14.05
CA MET A 4 -6.35 -0.83 -13.55
C MET A 4 -6.84 -0.62 -12.13
N ARG A 5 -8.15 -0.80 -11.91
CA ARG A 5 -8.72 -0.89 -10.58
C ARG A 5 -8.54 -2.32 -10.06
N SER A 6 -7.95 -2.45 -8.90
CA SER A 6 -7.95 -3.71 -8.15
C SER A 6 -9.27 -3.89 -7.39
N SER A 7 -10.41 -3.59 -8.03
CA SER A 7 -11.72 -3.68 -7.36
C SER A 7 -12.45 -4.99 -7.61
N ALA A 8 -11.92 -5.83 -8.46
CA ALA A 8 -12.56 -7.10 -8.79
C ALA A 8 -11.82 -8.25 -8.11
N ALA A 9 -12.45 -8.84 -7.16
CA ALA A 9 -12.21 -10.15 -6.58
C ALA A 9 -11.09 -10.25 -5.52
N SER A 10 -11.46 -10.90 -4.44
CA SER A 10 -10.60 -11.39 -3.36
C SER A 10 -9.35 -12.16 -3.82
N ASP A 11 -9.31 -12.65 -5.04
CA ASP A 11 -8.17 -13.38 -5.62
C ASP A 11 -7.02 -12.48 -6.09
N VAL A 12 -7.26 -11.18 -6.31
CA VAL A 12 -6.21 -10.24 -6.77
C VAL A 12 -5.27 -9.83 -5.62
N TYR A 13 -5.71 -9.87 -4.38
CA TYR A 13 -4.92 -9.49 -3.20
C TYR A 13 -3.66 -10.34 -3.00
N LYS A 14 -3.70 -11.59 -3.41
CA LYS A 14 -2.58 -12.53 -3.21
C LYS A 14 -1.51 -12.44 -4.29
N ARG A 15 -1.68 -11.59 -5.31
CA ARG A 15 -0.76 -11.49 -6.44
C ARG A 15 0.30 -10.43 -6.21
N GLN A 16 1.54 -10.84 -6.42
CA GLN A 16 2.68 -9.95 -6.44
C GLN A 16 2.70 -9.13 -7.74
N VAL A 17 3.17 -7.87 -7.71
CA VAL A 17 3.26 -7.04 -8.92
C VAL A 17 4.31 -7.60 -9.89
N HIS A 18 5.51 -7.91 -9.40
CA HIS A 18 6.61 -8.47 -10.18
C HIS A 18 6.90 -9.93 -9.81
N PRO A 19 7.35 -10.76 -10.78
CA PRO A 19 7.96 -12.05 -10.45
C PRO A 19 9.10 -11.88 -9.44
N GLY A 20 9.23 -12.82 -8.53
CA GLY A 20 10.27 -12.81 -7.50
C GLY A 20 10.35 -14.14 -6.78
N HIS A 21 11.26 -14.23 -5.81
CA HIS A 21 11.49 -15.48 -5.08
C HIS A 21 10.19 -16.06 -4.52
N GLY A 22 9.85 -17.31 -4.91
CA GLY A 22 8.62 -17.99 -4.53
C GLY A 22 7.36 -17.63 -5.34
N ASN A 23 7.42 -16.65 -6.29
CA ASN A 23 6.27 -16.23 -7.12
C ASN A 23 6.77 -15.84 -8.52
N TYR A 24 7.07 -16.83 -9.36
CA TYR A 24 7.62 -16.60 -10.71
C TYR A 24 6.52 -16.44 -11.78
N SER A 25 5.29 -16.88 -11.49
CA SER A 25 4.15 -16.80 -12.41
C SER A 25 2.90 -16.31 -11.69
N GLY A 26 1.84 -15.99 -12.45
CA GLY A 26 0.57 -15.50 -11.89
C GLY A 26 0.66 -14.09 -11.28
N THR A 27 1.72 -13.34 -11.58
CA THR A 27 1.90 -11.96 -11.11
C THR A 27 1.08 -10.97 -11.93
N LEU A 28 0.91 -9.74 -11.43
CA LEU A 28 0.28 -8.66 -12.18
C LEU A 28 1.02 -8.41 -13.52
N LEU A 29 2.34 -8.51 -13.53
CA LEU A 29 3.13 -8.37 -14.75
C LEU A 29 2.75 -9.40 -15.81
N ASN A 30 2.48 -10.65 -15.44
CA ASN A 30 2.00 -11.67 -16.40
C ASN A 30 0.62 -11.31 -16.97
N ALA A 31 -0.28 -10.77 -16.14
CA ALA A 31 -1.59 -10.31 -16.60
C ALA A 31 -1.48 -9.09 -17.53
N ILE A 32 -0.56 -8.16 -17.25
CA ILE A 32 -0.28 -7.02 -18.10
C ILE A 32 0.31 -7.48 -19.45
N ALA A 33 1.24 -8.43 -19.44
CA ALA A 33 1.81 -9.01 -20.65
C ALA A 33 0.71 -9.60 -21.55
N TYR A 34 -0.21 -10.35 -20.97
CA TYR A 34 -1.36 -10.90 -21.69
C TYR A 34 -2.28 -9.81 -22.23
N TYR A 35 -2.57 -8.77 -21.44
CA TYR A 35 -3.45 -7.67 -21.83
C TYR A 35 -2.86 -6.80 -22.95
N LEU A 36 -1.54 -6.56 -22.91
CA LEU A 36 -0.86 -5.69 -23.88
C LEU A 36 -0.31 -6.45 -25.11
N ARG A 37 -0.47 -7.77 -25.19
CA ARG A 37 0.15 -8.59 -26.26
C ARG A 37 -0.20 -8.16 -27.68
N ASP A 38 -1.39 -7.59 -27.86
CA ASP A 38 -1.91 -7.16 -29.17
C ASP A 38 -1.69 -5.64 -29.41
N GLU A 39 -1.05 -4.93 -28.50
CA GLU A 39 -0.74 -3.51 -28.65
C GLU A 39 0.48 -3.32 -29.55
N GLN A 40 0.44 -2.31 -30.44
CA GLN A 40 1.46 -2.04 -31.45
C GLN A 40 2.89 -1.88 -30.90
N HIS A 41 3.02 -1.42 -29.67
CA HIS A 41 4.31 -1.17 -29.00
C HIS A 41 4.62 -2.20 -27.91
N PHE A 42 3.98 -3.37 -27.96
CA PHE A 42 4.25 -4.44 -27.01
C PHE A 42 5.64 -5.03 -27.24
N ASP A 43 6.48 -4.97 -26.23
CA ASP A 43 7.78 -5.62 -26.18
C ASP A 43 7.81 -6.66 -25.05
N PRO A 44 7.75 -7.97 -25.38
CA PRO A 44 7.77 -9.03 -24.36
C PRO A 44 9.10 -9.11 -23.60
N SER A 45 10.16 -8.50 -24.12
CA SER A 45 11.47 -8.44 -23.46
C SER A 45 11.56 -7.32 -22.41
N ASP A 46 10.62 -6.36 -22.39
CA ASP A 46 10.60 -5.30 -21.40
C ASP A 46 10.28 -5.86 -20.00
N PRO A 47 11.25 -5.87 -19.06
CA PRO A 47 11.07 -6.49 -17.75
C PRO A 47 10.03 -5.79 -16.88
N ARG A 48 9.50 -4.64 -17.31
CA ARG A 48 8.50 -3.85 -16.57
C ARG A 48 7.18 -3.70 -17.28
N LEU A 49 7.06 -4.01 -18.58
CA LEU A 49 5.82 -4.01 -19.37
C LEU A 49 4.87 -2.84 -19.05
N GLY A 50 5.39 -1.61 -19.04
CA GLY A 50 4.58 -0.43 -18.74
C GLY A 50 4.38 -0.12 -17.26
N LEU A 51 4.92 -0.90 -16.33
CA LEU A 51 4.92 -0.58 -14.91
C LEU A 51 5.85 0.61 -14.64
N VAL A 52 5.29 1.66 -14.04
CA VAL A 52 6.02 2.89 -13.65
C VAL A 52 6.13 3.02 -12.12
N HIS A 53 5.29 2.30 -11.40
CA HIS A 53 5.34 2.17 -9.93
C HIS A 53 4.78 0.82 -9.48
N ARG A 54 4.77 0.60 -8.19
CA ARG A 54 4.23 -0.61 -7.58
C ARG A 54 3.53 -0.31 -6.26
N ILE A 55 2.60 -1.18 -5.89
CA ILE A 55 2.09 -1.34 -4.53
C ILE A 55 2.62 -2.66 -3.96
N ASP A 56 2.58 -2.83 -2.64
CA ASP A 56 3.05 -4.04 -1.99
C ASP A 56 2.13 -5.23 -2.30
N LYS A 57 2.66 -6.45 -2.21
CA LYS A 57 1.84 -7.66 -2.18
C LYS A 57 0.77 -7.49 -1.08
N ASP A 58 -0.44 -7.93 -1.36
CA ASP A 58 -1.59 -7.86 -0.45
C ASP A 58 -2.06 -6.43 -0.11
N THR A 59 -1.54 -5.40 -0.78
CA THR A 59 -2.10 -4.04 -0.76
C THR A 59 -3.06 -3.89 -1.93
N SER A 60 -4.29 -3.46 -1.64
CA SER A 60 -5.32 -3.19 -2.65
C SER A 60 -5.24 -1.75 -3.17
N GLY A 61 -5.99 -1.45 -4.24
CA GLY A 61 -6.21 -0.08 -4.72
C GLY A 61 -5.63 0.22 -6.10
N LEU A 62 -5.36 1.49 -6.33
CA LEU A 62 -5.05 2.05 -7.64
C LEU A 62 -3.59 1.84 -8.04
N LEU A 63 -3.40 1.46 -9.30
CA LEU A 63 -2.11 1.37 -9.96
C LEU A 63 -2.25 1.85 -11.40
N VAL A 64 -1.31 2.68 -11.88
CA VAL A 64 -1.26 3.14 -13.27
C VAL A 64 -0.26 2.34 -14.08
N ILE A 65 -0.65 2.00 -15.31
CA ILE A 65 0.18 1.28 -16.28
C ILE A 65 0.25 2.12 -17.55
N ALA A 66 1.46 2.29 -18.07
CA ALA A 66 1.69 2.92 -19.35
C ALA A 66 1.50 1.90 -20.47
N LYS A 67 0.79 2.29 -21.55
CA LYS A 67 0.57 1.45 -22.74
C LYS A 67 1.60 1.70 -23.86
N THR A 68 2.34 2.80 -23.78
CA THR A 68 3.37 3.15 -24.76
C THR A 68 4.68 3.51 -24.07
N PRO A 69 5.83 3.38 -24.77
CA PRO A 69 7.14 3.77 -24.26
C PRO A 69 7.21 5.24 -23.81
N GLU A 70 6.57 6.16 -24.54
CA GLU A 70 6.53 7.59 -24.23
C GLU A 70 5.74 7.83 -22.93
N ALA A 71 4.58 7.17 -22.78
CA ALA A 71 3.80 7.25 -21.55
C ALA A 71 4.57 6.66 -20.38
N LYS A 72 5.31 5.57 -20.58
CA LYS A 72 6.16 4.95 -19.54
C LYS A 72 7.25 5.90 -19.07
N SER A 73 7.95 6.54 -20.00
CA SER A 73 9.01 7.51 -19.70
C SER A 73 8.44 8.71 -18.94
N ASN A 74 7.37 9.31 -19.44
CA ASN A 74 6.75 10.49 -18.83
C ASN A 74 6.20 10.19 -17.41
N LEU A 75 5.41 9.14 -17.26
CA LEU A 75 4.89 8.72 -15.94
C LEU A 75 6.04 8.35 -14.99
N GLY A 76 7.07 7.64 -15.50
CA GLY A 76 8.26 7.32 -14.73
C GLY A 76 8.94 8.57 -14.15
N LEU A 77 9.06 9.66 -14.92
CA LEU A 77 9.58 10.94 -14.45
C LEU A 77 8.68 11.57 -13.38
N GLN A 78 7.36 11.52 -13.54
CA GLN A 78 6.43 12.04 -12.52
C GLN A 78 6.57 11.29 -11.19
N PHE A 79 6.73 9.97 -11.20
CA PHE A 79 7.02 9.20 -9.98
C PHE A 79 8.40 9.49 -9.43
N TYR A 80 9.40 9.68 -10.27
CA TYR A 80 10.77 10.01 -9.85
C TYR A 80 10.84 11.39 -9.18
N HIS A 81 10.18 12.41 -9.78
CA HIS A 81 10.12 13.76 -9.22
C HIS A 81 9.04 13.94 -8.13
N HIS A 82 8.34 12.85 -7.75
CA HIS A 82 7.32 12.86 -6.70
C HIS A 82 6.16 13.85 -6.95
N THR A 83 5.84 14.15 -8.21
CA THR A 83 4.73 15.04 -8.59
C THR A 83 3.37 14.34 -8.60
N THR A 84 3.35 13.00 -8.49
CA THR A 84 2.11 12.21 -8.39
C THR A 84 1.47 12.36 -7.02
N LYS A 85 0.14 12.55 -7.00
CA LYS A 85 -0.65 12.66 -5.76
C LYS A 85 -1.11 11.26 -5.35
N ARG A 86 -0.65 10.75 -4.21
CA ARG A 86 -0.95 9.40 -3.73
C ARG A 86 -1.46 9.45 -2.30
N CYS A 87 -2.64 8.88 -2.08
CA CYS A 87 -3.23 8.77 -0.77
C CYS A 87 -3.63 7.31 -0.49
N TYR A 88 -3.40 6.87 0.71
CA TYR A 88 -3.71 5.52 1.19
C TYR A 88 -4.65 5.59 2.38
N ARG A 89 -5.43 4.52 2.56
CA ARG A 89 -6.17 4.25 3.79
C ARG A 89 -5.51 3.06 4.49
N ALA A 90 -5.32 3.19 5.80
CA ALA A 90 -4.79 2.11 6.61
C ALA A 90 -5.56 1.99 7.92
N VAL A 91 -5.81 0.75 8.37
CA VAL A 91 -6.20 0.49 9.75
C VAL A 91 -4.94 0.09 10.52
N VAL A 92 -4.66 0.78 11.61
CA VAL A 92 -3.44 0.59 12.42
C VAL A 92 -3.78 0.33 13.87
N TRP A 93 -2.91 -0.37 14.59
CA TRP A 93 -3.04 -0.60 16.01
C TRP A 93 -2.80 0.65 16.84
N GLY A 94 -3.62 0.85 17.86
CA GLY A 94 -3.48 1.91 18.86
C GLY A 94 -4.21 3.20 18.51
N GLN A 95 -4.19 4.12 19.46
CA GLN A 95 -4.79 5.44 19.37
C GLN A 95 -3.68 6.48 19.22
N PHE A 96 -3.87 7.43 18.33
CA PHE A 96 -2.99 8.58 18.15
C PHE A 96 -3.32 9.67 19.17
N GLN A 97 -2.29 10.37 19.65
CA GLN A 97 -2.48 11.56 20.47
C GLN A 97 -2.90 12.75 19.62
N GLU A 98 -2.24 12.93 18.47
CA GLU A 98 -2.51 13.99 17.52
C GLU A 98 -3.33 13.48 16.33
N ASP A 99 -4.21 14.34 15.79
CA ASP A 99 -5.05 13.98 14.66
C ASP A 99 -4.28 13.91 13.32
N GLU A 100 -3.14 14.56 13.25
CA GLU A 100 -2.28 14.55 12.07
C GLU A 100 -0.80 14.63 12.45
N GLY A 101 0.05 14.19 11.55
CA GLY A 101 1.48 14.28 11.78
C GLY A 101 2.30 13.85 10.57
N THR A 102 3.62 14.00 10.70
CA THR A 102 4.58 13.64 9.67
C THR A 102 5.63 12.71 10.24
N VAL A 103 5.82 11.58 9.57
CA VAL A 103 6.90 10.63 9.88
C VAL A 103 8.01 10.81 8.87
N VAL A 104 9.17 11.23 9.35
CA VAL A 104 10.39 11.40 8.55
C VAL A 104 11.43 10.40 9.03
N GLY A 105 12.08 9.72 8.09
CA GLY A 105 13.18 8.83 8.40
C GLY A 105 13.65 8.05 7.18
N ASN A 106 14.93 7.72 7.13
CA ASN A 106 15.46 6.92 6.05
C ASN A 106 14.98 5.47 6.16
N ILE A 107 14.54 4.88 5.05
CA ILE A 107 14.11 3.49 4.99
C ILE A 107 15.14 2.66 4.23
N GLY A 108 15.61 1.60 4.86
CA GLY A 108 16.53 0.63 4.30
C GLY A 108 16.21 -0.79 4.73
N ARG A 109 16.99 -1.76 4.22
CA ARG A 109 16.82 -3.16 4.64
C ARG A 109 17.23 -3.32 6.10
N SER A 110 16.42 -4.07 6.84
CA SER A 110 16.73 -4.39 8.23
C SER A 110 18.00 -5.24 8.32
N PRO A 111 18.97 -4.88 9.19
CA PRO A 111 20.13 -5.70 9.43
C PRO A 111 19.81 -7.02 10.15
N LYS A 112 18.66 -7.07 10.88
CA LYS A 112 18.22 -8.25 11.63
C LYS A 112 17.43 -9.24 10.76
N ASP A 113 16.65 -8.73 9.82
CA ASP A 113 15.84 -9.55 8.89
C ASP A 113 15.83 -8.90 7.52
N ARG A 114 16.55 -9.47 6.57
CA ARG A 114 16.69 -8.94 5.20
C ARG A 114 15.37 -8.94 4.40
N LEU A 115 14.33 -9.62 4.86
CA LEU A 115 13.00 -9.59 4.25
C LEU A 115 12.19 -8.38 4.71
N GLN A 116 12.61 -7.72 5.80
CA GLN A 116 11.97 -6.51 6.32
C GLN A 116 12.74 -5.25 5.93
N MET A 117 12.02 -4.14 5.91
CA MET A 117 12.56 -2.80 5.90
C MET A 117 12.52 -2.22 7.31
N THR A 118 13.38 -1.26 7.60
CA THR A 118 13.40 -0.54 8.88
C THR A 118 13.69 0.94 8.66
N VAL A 119 13.33 1.76 9.65
CA VAL A 119 13.71 3.17 9.69
C VAL A 119 15.10 3.29 10.31
N PHE A 120 15.94 4.13 9.70
CA PHE A 120 17.22 4.59 10.23
C PHE A 120 17.06 6.06 10.61
N PRO A 121 16.73 6.38 11.87
CA PRO A 121 16.36 7.72 12.29
C PRO A 121 17.53 8.71 12.18
N GLU A 122 18.76 8.23 12.38
CA GLU A 122 19.99 9.04 12.25
C GLU A 122 20.34 9.39 10.79
N GLY A 123 19.64 8.81 9.81
CA GLY A 123 19.86 9.07 8.40
C GLY A 123 21.16 8.51 7.81
N ASP A 124 21.90 7.68 8.56
CA ASP A 124 23.18 7.08 8.21
C ASP A 124 23.06 5.99 7.12
N GLN A 125 21.91 5.36 7.05
CA GLN A 125 21.60 4.29 6.08
C GLN A 125 20.22 4.49 5.46
N GLY A 126 19.95 3.69 4.40
CA GLY A 126 18.66 3.72 3.71
C GLY A 126 18.48 4.93 2.80
N LYS A 127 17.23 5.21 2.44
CA LYS A 127 16.84 6.32 1.56
C LYS A 127 15.79 7.17 2.25
N HIS A 128 15.94 8.47 2.15
CA HIS A 128 15.00 9.44 2.71
C HIS A 128 13.55 9.11 2.34
N ALA A 129 12.68 9.18 3.35
CA ALA A 129 11.26 8.90 3.22
C ALA A 129 10.43 9.81 4.12
N VAL A 130 9.28 10.27 3.59
CA VAL A 130 8.34 11.15 4.28
C VAL A 130 6.93 10.62 4.06
N THR A 131 6.20 10.43 5.17
CA THR A 131 4.79 10.03 5.19
C THR A 131 4.02 10.98 6.09
N HIS A 132 3.03 11.68 5.54
CA HIS A 132 2.06 12.43 6.32
C HIS A 132 0.89 11.52 6.67
N TYR A 133 0.42 11.58 7.91
CA TYR A 133 -0.80 10.86 8.31
C TYR A 133 -1.86 11.83 8.85
N ARG A 134 -3.11 11.44 8.71
CA ARG A 134 -4.25 12.09 9.33
C ARG A 134 -5.20 11.01 9.86
N VAL A 135 -5.58 11.14 11.13
CA VAL A 135 -6.62 10.30 11.74
C VAL A 135 -7.95 10.62 11.10
N LEU A 136 -8.64 9.60 10.65
CA LEU A 136 -9.99 9.72 10.11
C LEU A 136 -11.02 9.28 11.14
N GLU A 137 -10.73 8.17 11.84
CA GLU A 137 -11.65 7.61 12.80
C GLU A 137 -10.90 6.79 13.85
N ARG A 138 -11.25 6.99 15.12
CA ARG A 138 -10.75 6.20 16.24
C ARG A 138 -11.72 5.07 16.54
N LEU A 139 -11.24 3.84 16.43
CA LEU A 139 -12.04 2.62 16.51
C LEU A 139 -11.71 1.80 17.76
N GLY A 140 -11.60 2.46 18.90
CA GLY A 140 -11.22 1.80 20.16
C GLY A 140 -9.74 1.44 20.21
N TYR A 141 -9.35 0.21 19.94
CA TYR A 141 -7.96 -0.26 19.99
C TYR A 141 -7.23 -0.17 18.66
N VAL A 142 -7.90 0.26 17.61
CA VAL A 142 -7.31 0.56 16.30
C VAL A 142 -7.75 1.93 15.81
N THR A 143 -7.10 2.44 14.78
CA THR A 143 -7.39 3.75 14.18
C THR A 143 -7.38 3.62 12.66
N LEU A 144 -8.39 4.20 11.99
CA LEU A 144 -8.39 4.42 10.55
C LEU A 144 -7.63 5.70 10.25
N VAL A 145 -6.58 5.60 9.44
CA VAL A 145 -5.75 6.74 9.05
C VAL A 145 -5.67 6.91 7.54
N GLU A 146 -5.56 8.15 7.12
CA GLU A 146 -5.11 8.53 5.78
C GLU A 146 -3.60 8.72 5.80
N CYS A 147 -2.90 8.16 4.80
CA CYS A 147 -1.47 8.37 4.62
C CYS A 147 -1.20 8.99 3.24
N ARG A 148 -0.50 10.12 3.21
CA ARG A 148 -0.02 10.77 1.98
C ARG A 148 1.49 10.65 1.89
N LEU A 149 1.96 10.30 0.70
CA LEU A 149 3.36 10.01 0.47
C LEU A 149 4.03 11.12 -0.33
N GLU A 150 5.13 11.70 0.20
CA GLU A 150 6.06 12.48 -0.61
C GLU A 150 7.01 11.55 -1.37
N THR A 151 7.43 10.46 -0.77
CA THR A 151 8.34 9.47 -1.34
C THR A 151 7.63 8.12 -1.52
N GLY A 152 8.25 7.17 -2.23
CA GLY A 152 7.67 5.85 -2.48
C GLY A 152 8.68 4.73 -2.22
N ARG A 153 9.13 4.55 -0.97
CA ARG A 153 10.07 3.48 -0.61
C ARG A 153 9.32 2.17 -0.35
N THR A 154 10.03 1.06 -0.51
CA THR A 154 9.47 -0.28 -0.25
C THR A 154 8.91 -0.35 1.17
N HIS A 155 7.66 -0.79 1.32
CA HIS A 155 6.91 -0.91 2.57
C HIS A 155 6.81 0.39 3.39
N GLN A 156 6.92 1.56 2.77
CA GLN A 156 7.11 2.84 3.47
C GLN A 156 6.06 3.09 4.55
N ILE A 157 4.76 3.03 4.23
CA ILE A 157 3.69 3.27 5.21
C ILE A 157 3.78 2.25 6.35
N ARG A 158 3.98 0.98 6.02
CA ARG A 158 4.05 -0.13 6.98
C ARG A 158 5.16 0.07 8.01
N VAL A 159 6.34 0.47 7.51
CA VAL A 159 7.54 0.68 8.32
C VAL A 159 7.44 1.97 9.14
N HIS A 160 6.96 3.08 8.54
CA HIS A 160 6.78 4.34 9.23
C HIS A 160 5.73 4.23 10.34
N MET A 161 4.58 3.61 10.07
CA MET A 161 3.55 3.40 11.10
C MET A 161 4.07 2.50 12.24
N LYS A 162 4.78 1.42 11.93
CA LYS A 162 5.44 0.60 12.95
C LYS A 162 6.45 1.41 13.78
N HIS A 163 7.25 2.24 13.13
CA HIS A 163 8.27 3.07 13.78
C HIS A 163 7.68 4.00 14.84
N ILE A 164 6.51 4.57 14.59
CA ILE A 164 5.80 5.42 15.55
C ILE A 164 4.86 4.65 16.48
N GLY A 165 4.94 3.30 16.52
CA GLY A 165 4.18 2.45 17.44
C GLY A 165 2.76 2.08 16.98
N HIS A 166 2.42 2.33 15.72
CA HIS A 166 1.10 2.09 15.12
C HIS A 166 1.18 1.09 13.95
N THR A 167 1.64 -0.14 14.22
CA THR A 167 1.73 -1.20 13.20
C THR A 167 0.38 -1.41 12.50
N LEU A 168 0.41 -1.62 11.17
CA LEU A 168 -0.81 -1.89 10.41
C LEU A 168 -1.50 -3.16 10.91
N PHE A 169 -2.82 -3.10 10.99
CA PHE A 169 -3.65 -4.24 11.38
C PHE A 169 -3.44 -5.41 10.41
N ASN A 170 -3.22 -6.59 10.95
CA ASN A 170 -2.96 -7.85 10.26
C ASN A 170 -1.77 -7.82 9.29
N ASP A 171 -0.75 -6.99 9.58
CA ASP A 171 0.51 -7.01 8.84
C ASP A 171 1.43 -8.12 9.37
N GLU A 172 1.38 -9.29 8.73
CA GLU A 172 2.14 -10.46 9.13
C GLU A 172 3.65 -10.17 9.20
N ARG A 173 4.19 -9.44 8.21
CA ARG A 173 5.63 -9.17 8.11
C ARG A 173 6.14 -8.24 9.21
N TYR A 174 5.30 -7.34 9.71
CA TYR A 174 5.68 -6.33 10.69
C TYR A 174 5.07 -6.56 12.07
N GLY A 175 4.43 -7.73 12.29
CA GLY A 175 3.91 -8.14 13.59
C GLY A 175 2.50 -7.63 13.91
N GLY A 176 1.80 -7.05 12.93
CA GLY A 176 0.43 -6.56 13.12
C GLY A 176 -0.64 -7.65 13.14
N HIS A 177 -0.28 -8.90 12.86
CA HIS A 177 -1.13 -10.08 12.98
C HIS A 177 -1.27 -10.61 14.43
N GLU A 178 -0.60 -9.96 15.37
CA GLU A 178 -0.74 -10.20 16.79
C GLU A 178 -1.63 -9.14 17.44
N ILE A 179 -2.19 -9.45 18.62
CA ILE A 179 -2.98 -8.50 19.40
C ILE A 179 -2.02 -7.53 20.10
N LEU A 180 -1.82 -6.37 19.51
CA LEU A 180 -0.87 -5.38 20.00
C LEU A 180 -1.48 -4.43 21.05
N LYS A 181 -2.80 -4.26 21.05
CA LYS A 181 -3.54 -3.37 21.96
C LYS A 181 -4.85 -4.04 22.38
N GLY A 182 -5.34 -3.68 23.55
CA GLY A 182 -6.64 -4.13 24.06
C GLY A 182 -6.55 -4.88 25.38
N THR A 183 -7.45 -5.83 25.59
CA THR A 183 -7.62 -6.56 26.83
C THR A 183 -7.19 -8.03 26.70
N THR A 184 -7.02 -8.69 27.84
CA THR A 184 -6.67 -10.13 27.89
C THR A 184 -7.88 -11.06 27.87
N PHE A 185 -9.10 -10.52 27.91
CA PHE A 185 -10.34 -11.30 27.96
C PHE A 185 -10.52 -12.17 26.71
N SER A 186 -11.01 -13.38 26.90
CA SER A 186 -11.22 -14.36 25.83
C SER A 186 -12.18 -13.86 24.74
N LYS A 187 -13.24 -13.14 25.14
CA LYS A 187 -14.18 -12.53 24.17
C LYS A 187 -13.50 -11.51 23.26
N TYR A 188 -12.60 -10.69 23.79
CA TYR A 188 -11.84 -9.73 23.01
C TYR A 188 -10.86 -10.44 22.06
N LYS A 189 -10.15 -11.45 22.54
CA LYS A 189 -9.26 -12.26 21.69
C LYS A 189 -10.02 -12.89 20.51
N GLN A 190 -11.20 -13.46 20.79
CA GLN A 190 -12.06 -14.03 19.74
C GLN A 190 -12.54 -12.96 18.74
N PHE A 191 -12.92 -11.77 19.23
CA PHE A 191 -13.30 -10.65 18.39
C PHE A 191 -12.17 -10.28 17.43
N VAL A 192 -10.94 -10.08 17.93
CA VAL A 192 -9.78 -9.73 17.10
C VAL A 192 -9.46 -10.85 16.12
N GLN A 193 -9.55 -12.13 16.51
CA GLN A 193 -9.33 -13.25 15.63
C GLN A 193 -10.34 -13.26 14.46
N ASN A 194 -11.60 -12.94 14.73
CA ASN A 194 -12.61 -12.76 13.69
C ASN A 194 -12.24 -11.59 12.74
N CYS A 195 -11.75 -10.48 13.30
CA CYS A 195 -11.27 -9.34 12.50
C CYS A 195 -10.08 -9.72 11.59
N PHE A 196 -9.15 -10.55 12.06
CA PHE A 196 -8.07 -11.08 11.23
C PHE A 196 -8.57 -11.96 10.08
N THR A 197 -9.65 -12.70 10.30
CA THR A 197 -10.30 -13.52 9.27
C THR A 197 -11.02 -12.64 8.23
N ILE A 198 -11.66 -11.56 8.64
CA ILE A 198 -12.36 -10.60 7.76
C ILE A 198 -11.36 -9.93 6.80
N CYS A 199 -10.25 -9.43 7.31
CA CYS A 199 -9.20 -8.81 6.50
C CYS A 199 -7.89 -9.59 6.65
N PRO A 200 -7.69 -10.70 5.88
CA PRO A 200 -6.56 -11.63 6.05
C PRO A 200 -5.26 -11.13 5.40
N ARG A 201 -4.99 -9.85 5.52
CA ARG A 201 -3.83 -9.14 4.96
C ARG A 201 -3.59 -7.85 5.72
N GLN A 202 -2.44 -7.19 5.48
CA GLN A 202 -2.28 -5.83 5.98
C GLN A 202 -3.45 -4.94 5.51
N ALA A 203 -4.12 -4.30 6.46
CA ALA A 203 -5.23 -3.39 6.18
C ALA A 203 -4.71 -2.07 5.56
N LEU A 204 -4.31 -2.14 4.29
CA LEU A 204 -3.74 -1.04 3.50
C LEU A 204 -4.36 -1.01 2.11
N HIS A 205 -4.75 0.19 1.69
CA HIS A 205 -5.41 0.43 0.42
C HIS A 205 -4.92 1.72 -0.24
N ALA A 206 -4.44 1.63 -1.49
CA ALA A 206 -4.07 2.76 -2.33
C ALA A 206 -5.35 3.47 -2.85
N LYS A 207 -5.87 4.41 -2.06
CA LYS A 207 -7.18 5.01 -2.20
C LYS A 207 -7.27 5.94 -3.39
N THR A 208 -6.30 6.88 -3.52
CA THR A 208 -6.31 7.85 -4.61
C THR A 208 -4.99 7.88 -5.36
N LEU A 209 -5.08 8.21 -6.66
CA LEU A 209 -3.93 8.39 -7.53
C LEU A 209 -4.19 9.56 -8.48
N GLY A 210 -3.34 10.59 -8.41
CA GLY A 210 -3.35 11.72 -9.32
C GLY A 210 -2.03 11.86 -10.09
N PHE A 211 -2.12 12.16 -11.37
CA PHE A 211 -0.97 12.38 -12.25
C PHE A 211 -1.37 13.22 -13.47
N VAL A 212 -0.39 13.76 -14.19
CA VAL A 212 -0.59 14.44 -15.46
C VAL A 212 -0.60 13.41 -16.59
N HIS A 213 -1.64 13.43 -17.42
CA HIS A 213 -1.74 12.52 -18.56
C HIS A 213 -0.63 12.77 -19.58
N PRO A 214 0.18 11.77 -19.93
CA PRO A 214 1.40 11.96 -20.75
C PRO A 214 1.19 12.65 -22.09
N SER A 215 0.08 12.35 -22.78
CA SER A 215 -0.17 12.88 -24.14
C SER A 215 -1.00 14.15 -24.15
N THR A 216 -1.89 14.37 -23.17
CA THR A 216 -2.83 15.50 -23.19
C THR A 216 -2.45 16.63 -22.26
N GLY A 217 -1.50 16.41 -21.32
CA GLY A 217 -1.12 17.36 -20.28
C GLY A 217 -2.20 17.65 -19.24
N LYS A 218 -3.34 16.96 -19.30
CA LYS A 218 -4.44 17.16 -18.33
C LYS A 218 -4.12 16.47 -17.01
N GLU A 219 -4.41 17.14 -15.90
CA GLU A 219 -4.42 16.49 -14.59
C GLU A 219 -5.54 15.45 -14.53
N LEU A 220 -5.20 14.23 -14.15
CA LEU A 220 -6.13 13.16 -13.88
C LEU A 220 -6.08 12.81 -12.39
N PHE A 221 -7.24 12.56 -11.82
CA PHE A 221 -7.38 12.15 -10.44
C PHE A 221 -8.38 11.00 -10.35
N PHE A 222 -7.95 9.94 -9.69
CA PHE A 222 -8.75 8.73 -9.51
C PHE A 222 -8.92 8.44 -8.03
N ASP A 223 -10.11 8.01 -7.67
CA ASP A 223 -10.47 7.58 -6.33
C ASP A 223 -11.13 6.20 -6.43
N SER A 224 -10.72 5.28 -5.56
CA SER A 224 -11.31 3.94 -5.48
C SER A 224 -12.10 3.78 -4.19
N GLU A 225 -13.13 2.99 -4.21
CA GLU A 225 -13.85 2.61 -2.99
C GLU A 225 -12.94 1.78 -2.07
N ILE A 226 -13.19 1.85 -0.76
CA ILE A 226 -12.58 0.95 0.21
C ILE A 226 -13.02 -0.48 -0.13
N PRO A 227 -12.12 -1.46 -0.23
CA PRO A 227 -12.50 -2.83 -0.55
C PRO A 227 -13.32 -3.45 0.58
N ALA A 228 -14.20 -4.39 0.21
CA ALA A 228 -15.19 -4.98 1.11
C ALA A 228 -14.58 -5.55 2.41
N ASP A 229 -13.44 -6.21 2.31
CA ASP A 229 -12.72 -6.78 3.47
C ASP A 229 -12.26 -5.70 4.48
N MET A 230 -11.77 -4.55 3.99
CA MET A 230 -11.40 -3.44 4.86
C MET A 230 -12.63 -2.69 5.38
N GLN A 231 -13.68 -2.54 4.59
CA GLN A 231 -14.90 -1.89 5.04
C GLN A 231 -15.57 -2.71 6.15
N GLU A 232 -15.70 -4.02 5.94
CA GLU A 232 -16.25 -4.94 6.96
C GLU A 232 -15.40 -4.94 8.24
N LEU A 233 -14.07 -4.86 8.11
CA LEU A 233 -13.17 -4.71 9.26
C LEU A 233 -13.46 -3.42 10.04
N ILE A 234 -13.61 -2.29 9.34
CA ILE A 234 -13.92 -0.99 9.96
C ILE A 234 -15.27 -1.05 10.68
N ASP A 235 -16.31 -1.54 10.01
CA ASP A 235 -17.65 -1.68 10.56
C ASP A 235 -17.66 -2.60 11.79
N LYS A 236 -16.86 -3.67 11.74
CA LYS A 236 -16.71 -4.59 12.87
C LYS A 236 -16.10 -3.91 14.09
N TRP A 237 -15.05 -3.11 13.90
CA TRP A 237 -14.43 -2.35 14.99
C TRP A 237 -15.36 -1.26 15.52
N LEU A 238 -16.13 -0.58 14.66
CA LEU A 238 -17.17 0.38 15.06
C LEU A 238 -18.22 -0.27 15.96
N SER A 239 -18.58 -1.52 15.71
CA SER A 239 -19.57 -2.24 16.53
C SER A 239 -19.08 -2.58 17.95
N LEU A 240 -17.82 -2.35 18.28
CA LEU A 240 -17.22 -2.58 19.60
C LEU A 240 -17.28 -1.33 20.49
N ILE A 241 -17.49 -0.15 19.91
CA ILE A 241 -17.55 1.14 20.59
C ILE A 241 -18.98 1.46 20.97
#